data_575dc1eab7ed37c6fd2596c03b941f1f
#
_entry.id   575dc1eab7ed37c6fd2596c03b941f1f
#
_cell.length_a   1.000
_cell.length_b   1.000
_cell.length_c   1.000
_cell.angle_alpha   90.00
_cell.angle_beta   90.00
_cell.angle_gamma   90.00
#
_symmetry.space_group_name_H-M   'P 1'
#
loop_
_entity.id
_entity.type
_entity.pdbx_description
1 polymer ?
#
loop_
_entity_poly.entity_id
_entity_poly.type
_entity_poly.pdbx_seq_one_letter_code
_entity_poly.pdbx_strand_id
1 'polypeptide(L)'
;RGDNKGDFNGYISNLRLVVGTAVYTSNFTVPTSPLTAISGTQLLTCQNNTGAITDASSSNHTITTNGDAIATYYGVERTIVDKSTSLGHQGIAINGNVSQSAYNPFPGNTIGYGSLLFDGSGDHAIADGSNLVVGTNDFTIEYWVQPSNFSSVGTVFDMRKDHNTSIMNNISTSGEIRLYANSGYRITANPPMNENEWNHVALQRASNVTKMYLNGIEQTTTYSDTNNYTGDKIYFGSERDTTTEFDGYISNFRQVIGSNVYTPSALSGWSGSIHMNGGTLSSNGISGSYTMGTGDFTIETWFKYTASATIGSNDYLFDLGTSNDIRITFGAGKINVDDGGQVFSYDLHSTIDTARWYHLAYTRTGGNSYLYLDGQLKARIGDSNYNHAETTFTLGNYGGGGSYVWSGYLTDFRIVKGKAVYTGNFTRPSGPLTKTGGTYPSSTNISNPAASQTVLLIGNNASSITDVSDTGHTLTTSGSISASSDVPTGNSITVPTSPLTAVTNTKLLT
;
A
#
# COMPACT_ATOMS: atom_id res chain seq x y z
N ARG A 1 21.97 -7.23 -24.40
CA ARG A 1 23.20 -6.67 -24.97
C ARG A 1 23.93 -5.92 -23.87
N GLY A 2 25.24 -6.18 -23.68
CA GLY A 2 25.99 -5.58 -22.55
C GLY A 2 26.45 -4.12 -22.78
N ASP A 3 25.92 -3.41 -23.76
CA ASP A 3 26.35 -2.06 -24.14
C ASP A 3 25.22 -1.00 -24.16
N ASN A 4 24.05 -1.32 -23.61
CA ASN A 4 22.86 -0.42 -23.49
C ASN A 4 22.49 0.32 -24.78
N LYS A 5 22.67 -0.30 -25.94
CA LYS A 5 22.33 0.29 -27.22
C LYS A 5 21.10 -0.39 -27.83
N GLY A 6 19.94 0.13 -27.48
CA GLY A 6 18.66 -0.24 -28.08
C GLY A 6 17.91 -1.30 -27.26
N ASP A 7 17.23 -0.85 -26.23
CA ASP A 7 16.27 -1.66 -25.50
C ASP A 7 15.08 -2.00 -26.40
N PHE A 8 14.61 -3.23 -26.29
CA PHE A 8 13.40 -3.65 -26.98
C PHE A 8 12.19 -3.24 -26.16
N ASN A 9 11.32 -2.45 -26.75
CA ASN A 9 10.03 -2.11 -26.18
C ASN A 9 8.95 -2.91 -26.90
N GLY A 10 8.36 -3.92 -26.26
CA GLY A 10 7.36 -4.79 -26.87
C GLY A 10 7.24 -6.12 -26.15
N TYR A 11 6.52 -7.06 -26.78
CA TYR A 11 6.24 -8.38 -26.21
C TYR A 11 7.02 -9.47 -26.93
N ILE A 12 7.55 -10.41 -26.18
CA ILE A 12 8.19 -11.63 -26.70
C ILE A 12 7.44 -12.83 -26.12
N SER A 13 7.03 -13.74 -26.99
CA SER A 13 6.38 -15.00 -26.57
C SER A 13 7.05 -16.20 -27.23
N ASN A 14 7.08 -17.33 -26.53
CA ASN A 14 7.56 -18.60 -27.07
C ASN A 14 8.95 -18.53 -27.69
N LEU A 15 9.92 -17.94 -26.99
CA LEU A 15 11.32 -17.95 -27.43
C LEU A 15 11.93 -19.34 -27.18
N ARG A 16 12.36 -20.00 -28.26
CA ARG A 16 13.05 -21.30 -28.19
C ARG A 16 14.40 -21.23 -28.90
N LEU A 17 15.47 -21.64 -28.20
CA LEU A 17 16.80 -21.82 -28.74
C LEU A 17 17.10 -23.31 -28.85
N VAL A 18 17.40 -23.78 -30.06
CA VAL A 18 17.80 -25.16 -30.34
C VAL A 18 19.23 -25.16 -30.85
N VAL A 19 20.07 -26.00 -30.31
CA VAL A 19 21.49 -26.15 -30.71
C VAL A 19 21.69 -27.51 -31.38
N GLY A 20 22.44 -27.52 -32.44
CA GLY A 20 22.78 -28.74 -33.21
C GLY A 20 21.79 -29.14 -34.29
N THR A 21 20.63 -28.46 -34.37
CA THR A 21 19.61 -28.78 -35.39
C THR A 21 18.93 -27.52 -35.88
N ALA A 22 18.90 -27.30 -37.20
CA ALA A 22 18.07 -26.29 -37.82
C ALA A 22 16.61 -26.80 -37.88
N VAL A 23 15.72 -26.17 -37.11
CA VAL A 23 14.30 -26.61 -37.02
C VAL A 23 13.55 -26.28 -38.32
N TYR A 24 13.88 -25.17 -38.92
CA TYR A 24 13.27 -24.71 -40.17
C TYR A 24 14.35 -24.52 -41.24
N THR A 25 14.20 -25.23 -42.36
CA THR A 25 15.17 -25.21 -43.47
C THR A 25 14.59 -24.62 -44.76
N SER A 26 13.31 -24.26 -44.74
CA SER A 26 12.57 -23.63 -45.86
C SER A 26 11.40 -22.82 -45.28
N ASN A 27 10.53 -22.28 -46.14
CA ASN A 27 9.28 -21.68 -45.69
C ASN A 27 8.48 -22.69 -44.88
N PHE A 28 7.96 -22.26 -43.75
CA PHE A 28 7.23 -23.12 -42.83
C PHE A 28 5.90 -22.47 -42.38
N THR A 29 4.98 -23.29 -41.91
CA THR A 29 3.75 -22.82 -41.28
C THR A 29 4.05 -22.31 -39.88
N VAL A 30 3.60 -21.10 -39.59
CA VAL A 30 3.73 -20.51 -38.26
C VAL A 30 3.01 -21.41 -37.22
N PRO A 31 3.66 -21.76 -36.10
CA PRO A 31 3.01 -22.56 -35.05
C PRO A 31 1.75 -21.86 -34.54
N THR A 32 0.67 -22.62 -34.42
CA THR A 32 -0.64 -22.18 -33.89
C THR A 32 -0.86 -22.61 -32.44
N SER A 33 0.13 -23.26 -31.83
CA SER A 33 0.15 -23.67 -30.42
C SER A 33 1.49 -23.30 -29.79
N PRO A 34 1.55 -23.25 -28.44
CA PRO A 34 2.81 -23.00 -27.75
C PRO A 34 3.91 -23.98 -28.18
N LEU A 35 5.12 -23.46 -28.34
CA LEU A 35 6.28 -24.28 -28.66
C LEU A 35 6.58 -25.26 -27.52
N THR A 36 7.02 -26.46 -27.87
CA THR A 36 7.46 -27.48 -26.91
C THR A 36 8.97 -27.70 -27.04
N ALA A 37 9.59 -28.22 -25.99
CA ALA A 37 10.98 -28.63 -26.04
C ALA A 37 11.13 -29.81 -27.05
N ILE A 38 12.16 -29.73 -27.89
CA ILE A 38 12.58 -30.78 -28.83
C ILE A 38 14.04 -31.11 -28.55
N SER A 39 14.55 -32.15 -29.21
CA SER A 39 15.97 -32.54 -29.06
C SER A 39 16.89 -31.36 -29.37
N GLY A 40 17.84 -31.05 -28.49
CA GLY A 40 18.76 -29.93 -28.62
C GLY A 40 18.20 -28.57 -28.12
N THR A 41 16.98 -28.53 -27.55
CA THR A 41 16.46 -27.29 -26.93
C THR A 41 17.27 -26.93 -25.70
N GLN A 42 17.93 -25.77 -25.74
CA GLN A 42 18.74 -25.23 -24.64
C GLN A 42 18.00 -24.15 -23.85
N LEU A 43 17.06 -23.45 -24.47
CA LEU A 43 16.22 -22.44 -23.80
C LEU A 43 14.82 -22.51 -24.39
N LEU A 44 13.82 -22.49 -23.53
CA LEU A 44 12.41 -22.38 -23.91
C LEU A 44 11.71 -21.49 -22.87
N THR A 45 11.45 -20.23 -23.23
CA THR A 45 10.97 -19.23 -22.28
C THR A 45 9.83 -18.40 -22.85
N CYS A 46 9.30 -17.50 -22.04
CA CYS A 46 8.16 -16.64 -22.39
C CYS A 46 6.91 -17.45 -22.77
N GLN A 47 6.65 -18.55 -22.05
CA GLN A 47 5.52 -19.46 -22.28
C GLN A 47 4.42 -19.36 -21.22
N ASN A 48 4.68 -18.68 -20.13
CA ASN A 48 3.72 -18.52 -19.04
C ASN A 48 3.48 -17.06 -18.71
N ASN A 49 2.40 -16.81 -18.01
CA ASN A 49 1.96 -15.49 -17.55
C ASN A 49 1.96 -15.39 -16.01
N THR A 50 2.69 -16.25 -15.32
CA THR A 50 2.61 -16.44 -13.87
C THR A 50 3.59 -15.59 -13.06
N GLY A 51 4.01 -14.44 -13.59
CA GLY A 51 4.88 -13.47 -12.89
C GLY A 51 6.37 -13.81 -12.91
N ALA A 52 6.76 -15.08 -13.03
CA ALA A 52 8.15 -15.49 -13.20
C ALA A 52 8.42 -15.93 -14.65
N ILE A 53 9.45 -15.35 -15.26
CA ILE A 53 9.94 -15.80 -16.57
C ILE A 53 10.85 -17.00 -16.31
N THR A 54 10.42 -18.19 -16.72
CA THR A 54 11.13 -19.46 -16.47
C THR A 54 11.61 -20.08 -17.77
N ASP A 55 12.67 -20.93 -17.66
CA ASP A 55 13.13 -21.79 -18.74
C ASP A 55 12.47 -23.16 -18.60
N ALA A 56 11.64 -23.52 -19.59
CA ALA A 56 10.95 -24.81 -19.66
C ALA A 56 11.75 -25.88 -20.49
N SER A 57 13.01 -25.61 -20.83
CA SER A 57 13.91 -26.61 -21.41
C SER A 57 14.46 -27.55 -20.34
N SER A 58 15.07 -28.67 -20.78
CA SER A 58 15.75 -29.57 -19.87
C SER A 58 17.01 -28.98 -19.23
N SER A 59 17.52 -27.85 -19.78
CA SER A 59 18.67 -27.13 -19.22
C SER A 59 18.31 -26.31 -17.99
N ASN A 60 17.02 -25.92 -17.83
CA ASN A 60 16.44 -25.25 -16.67
C ASN A 60 17.29 -24.05 -16.18
N HIS A 61 17.64 -23.15 -17.10
CA HIS A 61 18.43 -21.96 -16.77
C HIS A 61 17.67 -21.02 -15.85
N THR A 62 18.36 -20.45 -14.88
CA THR A 62 17.81 -19.34 -14.10
C THR A 62 17.75 -18.09 -14.97
N ILE A 63 16.55 -17.51 -15.13
CA ILE A 63 16.34 -16.27 -15.87
C ILE A 63 16.18 -15.16 -14.84
N THR A 64 17.08 -14.17 -14.91
CA THR A 64 17.01 -12.96 -14.08
C THR A 64 16.47 -11.82 -14.92
N THR A 65 15.39 -11.20 -14.48
CA THR A 65 14.83 -10.00 -15.11
C THR A 65 15.54 -8.76 -14.57
N ASN A 66 15.78 -7.78 -15.43
CA ASN A 66 16.28 -6.46 -15.07
C ASN A 66 15.32 -5.41 -15.63
N GLY A 67 15.11 -4.33 -14.88
CA GLY A 67 14.14 -3.30 -15.24
C GLY A 67 12.70 -3.80 -15.05
N ASP A 68 11.82 -3.41 -15.95
CA ASP A 68 10.39 -3.66 -15.95
C ASP A 68 9.94 -4.90 -16.74
N ALA A 69 10.87 -5.78 -17.10
CA ALA A 69 10.54 -7.02 -17.81
C ALA A 69 9.71 -7.96 -16.92
N ILE A 70 8.46 -8.18 -17.31
CA ILE A 70 7.50 -9.03 -16.58
C ILE A 70 6.91 -10.10 -17.49
N ALA A 71 6.48 -11.22 -16.92
CA ALA A 71 5.63 -12.16 -17.63
C ALA A 71 4.20 -11.59 -17.67
N THR A 72 3.66 -11.48 -18.87
CA THR A 72 2.30 -10.95 -19.10
C THR A 72 1.51 -11.87 -20.02
N TYR A 73 0.20 -11.81 -19.92
CA TYR A 73 -0.68 -12.53 -20.82
C TYR A 73 -1.01 -11.67 -22.04
N TYR A 74 -0.57 -12.08 -23.23
CA TYR A 74 -0.94 -11.43 -24.47
C TYR A 74 -1.49 -12.46 -25.45
N GLY A 75 -2.70 -12.29 -25.96
CA GLY A 75 -3.17 -13.05 -27.12
C GLY A 75 -4.49 -13.82 -27.03
N VAL A 76 -5.37 -13.51 -26.07
CA VAL A 76 -6.81 -13.80 -26.26
C VAL A 76 -7.54 -12.51 -25.89
N GLU A 77 -8.38 -12.01 -26.78
CA GLU A 77 -9.35 -10.98 -26.38
C GLU A 77 -10.12 -11.52 -25.19
N ARG A 78 -9.75 -11.07 -23.99
CA ARG A 78 -10.54 -11.37 -22.80
C ARG A 78 -11.74 -10.45 -22.85
N THR A 79 -12.89 -11.01 -23.06
CA THR A 79 -14.13 -10.29 -22.82
C THR A 79 -14.15 -9.88 -21.37
N ILE A 80 -14.28 -8.59 -21.07
CA ILE A 80 -14.53 -8.13 -19.69
C ILE A 80 -15.87 -8.72 -19.31
N VAL A 81 -15.87 -9.59 -18.33
CA VAL A 81 -17.06 -10.34 -17.92
C VAL A 81 -17.48 -9.86 -16.55
N ASP A 82 -18.74 -9.44 -16.45
CA ASP A 82 -19.40 -9.28 -15.17
C ASP A 82 -19.60 -10.66 -14.53
N LYS A 83 -18.94 -10.90 -13.39
CA LYS A 83 -19.05 -12.14 -12.60
C LYS A 83 -20.08 -12.03 -11.46
N SER A 84 -20.91 -10.98 -11.46
CA SER A 84 -21.99 -10.87 -10.48
C SER A 84 -23.00 -12.02 -10.65
N THR A 85 -23.68 -12.34 -9.57
CA THR A 85 -24.76 -13.34 -9.58
C THR A 85 -26.12 -12.74 -9.96
N SER A 86 -26.17 -11.44 -10.26
CA SER A 86 -27.39 -10.76 -10.66
C SER A 86 -27.87 -11.23 -12.04
N LEU A 87 -29.17 -11.34 -12.21
CA LEU A 87 -29.78 -11.68 -13.49
C LEU A 87 -29.42 -10.61 -14.54
N GLY A 88 -28.64 -11.02 -15.54
CA GLY A 88 -28.14 -10.16 -16.61
C GLY A 88 -26.73 -9.67 -16.34
N HIS A 89 -25.74 -10.43 -16.82
CA HIS A 89 -24.36 -9.94 -16.89
C HIS A 89 -24.34 -8.63 -17.65
N GLN A 90 -23.76 -7.58 -17.06
CA GLN A 90 -23.63 -6.30 -17.72
C GLN A 90 -22.61 -6.41 -18.85
N GLY A 91 -23.00 -6.00 -20.04
CA GLY A 91 -22.03 -5.79 -21.11
C GLY A 91 -21.16 -4.60 -20.73
N ILE A 92 -19.85 -4.77 -20.80
CA ILE A 92 -18.90 -3.68 -20.59
C ILE A 92 -18.39 -3.25 -21.97
N ALA A 93 -18.78 -2.03 -22.36
CA ALA A 93 -18.32 -1.41 -23.62
C ALA A 93 -16.93 -0.78 -23.41
N ILE A 94 -16.02 -1.05 -24.32
CA ILE A 94 -14.68 -0.49 -24.34
C ILE A 94 -14.61 0.64 -25.37
N ASN A 95 -14.03 1.77 -24.97
CA ASN A 95 -13.74 2.91 -25.83
C ASN A 95 -12.26 3.27 -25.71
N GLY A 96 -11.66 3.69 -26.82
CA GLY A 96 -10.23 3.95 -26.89
C GLY A 96 -9.42 2.64 -26.99
N ASN A 97 -8.23 2.66 -26.45
CA ASN A 97 -7.31 1.53 -26.45
C ASN A 97 -7.18 0.83 -25.08
N VAL A 98 -8.20 0.94 -24.22
CA VAL A 98 -8.26 0.18 -22.96
C VAL A 98 -7.89 -1.27 -23.22
N SER A 99 -6.92 -1.77 -22.51
CA SER A 99 -6.45 -3.13 -22.69
C SER A 99 -6.58 -3.95 -21.41
N GLN A 100 -6.76 -5.27 -21.57
CA GLN A 100 -6.73 -6.20 -20.46
C GLN A 100 -5.29 -6.59 -20.15
N SER A 101 -4.95 -6.61 -18.88
CA SER A 101 -3.63 -7.01 -18.38
C SER A 101 -3.76 -8.18 -17.41
N ALA A 102 -2.79 -9.09 -17.44
CA ALA A 102 -2.64 -10.12 -16.40
C ALA A 102 -2.07 -9.54 -15.10
N TYR A 103 -1.58 -8.30 -15.15
CA TYR A 103 -1.07 -7.62 -13.97
C TYR A 103 -2.20 -7.34 -12.99
N ASN A 104 -2.09 -7.81 -11.77
CA ASN A 104 -3.14 -7.71 -10.77
C ASN A 104 -2.54 -7.65 -9.35
N PRO A 105 -3.32 -7.24 -8.33
CA PRO A 105 -2.83 -7.07 -6.97
C PRO A 105 -2.55 -8.38 -6.21
N PHE A 106 -2.82 -9.56 -6.79
CA PHE A 106 -2.74 -10.86 -6.11
C PHE A 106 -1.61 -11.72 -6.67
N PRO A 107 -0.38 -11.67 -6.11
CA PRO A 107 0.75 -12.47 -6.59
C PRO A 107 0.44 -13.97 -6.54
N GLY A 108 0.73 -14.67 -7.63
CA GLY A 108 0.54 -16.12 -7.73
C GLY A 108 -0.88 -16.58 -8.10
N ASN A 109 -1.86 -15.68 -8.23
CA ASN A 109 -3.23 -16.03 -8.59
C ASN A 109 -3.61 -15.41 -9.95
N THR A 110 -3.23 -16.07 -11.03
CA THR A 110 -3.19 -15.48 -12.36
C THR A 110 -4.20 -16.02 -13.36
N ILE A 111 -4.83 -17.14 -13.10
CA ILE A 111 -5.79 -17.72 -14.04
C ILE A 111 -7.16 -17.08 -13.86
N GLY A 112 -7.60 -16.31 -14.84
CA GLY A 112 -8.93 -15.71 -14.89
C GLY A 112 -9.11 -14.38 -14.15
N TYR A 113 -8.03 -13.80 -13.60
CA TYR A 113 -8.04 -12.50 -12.93
C TYR A 113 -7.02 -11.57 -13.58
N GLY A 114 -7.37 -10.31 -13.74
CA GLY A 114 -6.54 -9.33 -14.39
C GLY A 114 -6.92 -7.92 -13.98
N SER A 115 -6.49 -6.96 -14.76
CA SER A 115 -6.84 -5.55 -14.64
C SER A 115 -7.19 -4.96 -15.99
N LEU A 116 -7.81 -3.79 -15.98
CA LEU A 116 -7.90 -2.89 -17.11
C LEU A 116 -6.77 -1.89 -17.03
N LEU A 117 -6.03 -1.74 -18.13
CA LEU A 117 -5.03 -0.70 -18.31
C LEU A 117 -5.64 0.44 -19.09
N PHE A 118 -5.48 1.63 -18.56
CA PHE A 118 -5.81 2.94 -19.14
C PHE A 118 -4.50 3.72 -19.32
N ASP A 119 -4.33 4.40 -20.47
CA ASP A 119 -3.09 5.14 -20.77
C ASP A 119 -3.20 6.65 -20.53
N GLY A 120 -4.33 7.09 -19.97
CA GLY A 120 -4.58 8.51 -19.67
C GLY A 120 -4.97 9.35 -20.88
N SER A 121 -5.35 8.73 -22.00
CA SER A 121 -5.69 9.44 -23.25
C SER A 121 -6.80 8.76 -24.06
N GLY A 122 -8.04 9.29 -23.99
CA GLY A 122 -9.18 8.81 -24.78
C GLY A 122 -9.79 7.48 -24.32
N ASP A 123 -9.36 6.96 -23.17
CA ASP A 123 -9.66 5.63 -22.69
C ASP A 123 -10.80 5.62 -21.67
N HIS A 124 -11.81 4.81 -21.91
CA HIS A 124 -12.79 4.49 -20.88
C HIS A 124 -13.53 3.18 -21.17
N ALA A 125 -14.03 2.55 -20.09
CA ALA A 125 -14.94 1.41 -20.17
C ALA A 125 -16.27 1.76 -19.51
N ILE A 126 -17.40 1.23 -20.03
CA ILE A 126 -18.73 1.56 -19.56
C ILE A 126 -19.50 0.27 -19.23
N ALA A 127 -19.90 0.13 -17.96
CA ALA A 127 -20.97 -0.79 -17.56
C ALA A 127 -22.31 -0.04 -17.57
N ASP A 128 -23.36 -0.61 -18.19
CA ASP A 128 -24.68 0.01 -18.37
C ASP A 128 -25.78 -0.93 -17.91
N GLY A 129 -26.62 -0.48 -17.00
CA GLY A 129 -27.77 -1.27 -16.54
C GLY A 129 -28.54 -0.66 -15.37
N SER A 130 -29.86 -0.78 -15.43
CA SER A 130 -30.75 -0.27 -14.38
C SER A 130 -30.52 -0.90 -12.98
N ASN A 131 -29.90 -2.07 -12.92
CA ASN A 131 -29.55 -2.73 -11.67
C ASN A 131 -28.32 -2.09 -10.97
N LEU A 132 -27.59 -1.19 -11.66
CA LEU A 132 -26.46 -0.43 -11.09
C LEU A 132 -26.91 0.79 -10.28
N VAL A 133 -28.20 1.14 -10.32
CA VAL A 133 -28.75 2.29 -9.62
C VAL A 133 -28.71 2.07 -8.11
N VAL A 134 -27.89 2.86 -7.41
CA VAL A 134 -27.74 2.79 -5.95
C VAL A 134 -28.99 3.27 -5.22
N GLY A 135 -29.62 4.33 -5.71
CA GLY A 135 -30.78 4.93 -5.05
C GLY A 135 -30.43 5.48 -3.66
N THR A 136 -31.34 5.28 -2.72
CA THR A 136 -31.16 5.60 -1.31
C THR A 136 -30.65 4.42 -0.48
N ASN A 137 -30.30 3.29 -1.12
CA ASN A 137 -29.88 2.08 -0.41
C ASN A 137 -28.49 2.22 0.21
N ASP A 138 -28.23 1.46 1.25
CA ASP A 138 -26.86 1.15 1.69
C ASP A 138 -26.10 0.48 0.54
N PHE A 139 -24.79 0.69 0.48
CA PHE A 139 -23.95 0.11 -0.58
C PHE A 139 -22.51 -0.13 -0.12
N THR A 140 -21.83 -0.99 -0.86
CA THR A 140 -20.38 -1.08 -0.88
C THR A 140 -19.89 -1.05 -2.31
N ILE A 141 -18.96 -0.13 -2.61
CA ILE A 141 -18.20 -0.08 -3.87
C ILE A 141 -16.74 -0.22 -3.50
N GLU A 142 -16.07 -1.21 -4.08
CA GLU A 142 -14.66 -1.46 -3.80
C GLU A 142 -13.93 -1.90 -5.05
N TYR A 143 -12.62 -1.65 -5.08
CA TYR A 143 -11.77 -1.98 -6.19
C TYR A 143 -10.30 -1.88 -5.79
N TRP A 144 -9.44 -2.41 -6.65
CA TRP A 144 -8.02 -2.16 -6.61
C TRP A 144 -7.62 -1.20 -7.71
N VAL A 145 -6.75 -0.27 -7.39
CA VAL A 145 -6.24 0.75 -8.33
C VAL A 145 -4.73 0.90 -8.18
N GLN A 146 -4.04 1.01 -9.32
CA GLN A 146 -2.64 1.35 -9.38
C GLN A 146 -2.47 2.52 -10.35
N PRO A 147 -2.24 3.75 -9.85
CA PRO A 147 -1.92 4.89 -10.69
C PRO A 147 -0.51 4.74 -11.29
N SER A 148 -0.33 5.06 -12.56
CA SER A 148 1.00 5.13 -13.20
C SER A 148 1.71 6.43 -12.87
N ASN A 149 0.95 7.53 -12.76
CA ASN A 149 1.47 8.85 -12.41
C ASN A 149 0.35 9.75 -11.85
N PHE A 150 0.73 10.92 -11.35
CA PHE A 150 -0.16 11.97 -10.85
C PHE A 150 -0.01 13.29 -11.61
N SER A 151 0.38 13.23 -12.88
CA SER A 151 0.59 14.43 -13.70
C SER A 151 -0.69 15.24 -13.96
N SER A 152 -1.83 14.57 -13.91
CA SER A 152 -3.17 15.16 -14.03
C SER A 152 -4.14 14.49 -13.05
N VAL A 153 -5.31 15.10 -12.85
CA VAL A 153 -6.41 14.45 -12.14
C VAL A 153 -6.91 13.28 -12.99
N GLY A 154 -6.96 12.07 -12.40
CA GLY A 154 -7.45 10.87 -13.07
C GLY A 154 -8.73 10.35 -12.41
N THR A 155 -9.80 10.15 -13.18
CA THR A 155 -11.05 9.57 -12.67
C THR A 155 -11.01 8.04 -12.76
N VAL A 156 -11.07 7.39 -11.60
CA VAL A 156 -11.08 5.92 -11.51
C VAL A 156 -12.44 5.37 -11.94
N PHE A 157 -13.51 5.90 -11.37
CA PHE A 157 -14.87 5.61 -11.84
C PHE A 157 -15.81 6.81 -11.63
N ASP A 158 -16.82 6.89 -12.49
CA ASP A 158 -17.90 7.89 -12.43
C ASP A 158 -19.25 7.22 -12.66
N MET A 159 -20.16 7.40 -11.71
CA MET A 159 -21.55 6.90 -11.77
C MET A 159 -22.55 8.06 -11.91
N ARG A 160 -22.09 9.28 -12.20
CA ARG A 160 -22.96 10.45 -12.24
C ARG A 160 -23.87 10.42 -13.49
N LYS A 161 -25.16 10.57 -13.28
CA LYS A 161 -26.12 10.83 -14.35
C LYS A 161 -26.08 12.30 -14.75
N ASP A 162 -25.89 13.17 -13.76
CA ASP A 162 -25.69 14.61 -13.89
C ASP A 162 -24.68 15.08 -12.84
N HIS A 163 -24.26 16.34 -12.86
CA HIS A 163 -23.26 16.85 -11.92
C HIS A 163 -23.71 16.85 -10.44
N ASN A 164 -25.00 16.66 -10.17
CA ASN A 164 -25.58 16.90 -8.85
C ASN A 164 -25.96 15.62 -8.10
N THR A 165 -26.08 14.47 -8.76
CA THR A 165 -26.75 13.30 -8.17
C THR A 165 -25.97 12.01 -8.36
N SER A 166 -24.71 11.94 -7.97
CA SER A 166 -24.02 10.65 -8.06
C SER A 166 -22.63 10.61 -7.45
N ILE A 167 -22.02 9.46 -7.50
CA ILE A 167 -20.74 9.11 -6.90
C ILE A 167 -19.66 9.07 -7.98
N MET A 168 -18.54 9.71 -7.72
CA MET A 168 -17.33 9.60 -8.51
C MET A 168 -16.12 9.45 -7.57
N ASN A 169 -15.17 8.62 -7.94
CA ASN A 169 -13.84 8.63 -7.33
C ASN A 169 -12.81 9.11 -8.34
N ASN A 170 -12.00 10.07 -7.94
CA ASN A 170 -10.85 10.52 -8.71
C ASN A 170 -9.59 10.64 -7.84
N ILE A 171 -8.45 10.67 -8.49
CA ILE A 171 -7.14 10.86 -7.85
C ILE A 171 -6.65 12.25 -8.21
N SER A 172 -6.21 13.00 -7.19
CA SER A 172 -5.63 14.34 -7.38
C SER A 172 -4.20 14.25 -7.93
N THR A 173 -3.66 15.39 -8.35
CA THR A 173 -2.23 15.53 -8.71
C THR A 173 -1.27 15.37 -7.53
N SER A 174 -1.80 15.22 -6.32
CA SER A 174 -1.05 14.88 -5.10
C SER A 174 -1.19 13.40 -4.71
N GLY A 175 -1.84 12.54 -5.54
CA GLY A 175 -2.05 11.13 -5.25
C GLY A 175 -3.19 10.82 -4.27
N GLU A 176 -4.00 11.82 -3.89
CA GLU A 176 -5.14 11.64 -2.98
C GLU A 176 -6.33 11.04 -3.72
N ILE A 177 -6.84 9.89 -3.30
CA ILE A 177 -8.14 9.40 -3.77
C ILE A 177 -9.26 10.19 -3.09
N ARG A 178 -10.22 10.68 -3.88
CA ARG A 178 -11.27 11.58 -3.40
C ARG A 178 -12.65 11.08 -3.80
N LEU A 179 -13.58 11.13 -2.86
CA LEU A 179 -15.00 10.93 -3.12
C LEU A 179 -15.64 12.27 -3.50
N TYR A 180 -16.14 12.35 -4.71
CA TYR A 180 -17.04 13.42 -5.14
C TYR A 180 -18.48 12.92 -5.10
N ALA A 181 -19.36 13.66 -4.45
CA ALA A 181 -20.79 13.37 -4.38
C ALA A 181 -21.59 14.66 -4.14
N ASN A 182 -22.78 14.73 -4.71
CA ASN A 182 -23.68 15.89 -4.52
C ASN A 182 -22.95 17.23 -4.69
N SER A 183 -22.34 17.44 -5.88
CA SER A 183 -21.67 18.68 -6.29
C SER A 183 -20.45 19.09 -5.47
N GLY A 184 -19.73 18.14 -4.83
CA GLY A 184 -18.51 18.48 -4.08
C GLY A 184 -17.69 17.28 -3.64
N TYR A 185 -16.42 17.52 -3.36
CA TYR A 185 -15.57 16.54 -2.69
C TYR A 185 -16.02 16.39 -1.23
N ARG A 186 -16.28 15.16 -0.81
CA ARG A 186 -16.81 14.82 0.51
C ARG A 186 -15.79 14.16 1.41
N ILE A 187 -14.96 13.30 0.84
CA ILE A 187 -13.90 12.60 1.56
C ILE A 187 -12.64 12.66 0.69
N THR A 188 -11.53 13.03 1.29
CA THR A 188 -10.20 12.99 0.67
C THR A 188 -9.31 12.09 1.52
N ALA A 189 -8.67 11.11 0.88
CA ALA A 189 -7.81 10.18 1.62
C ALA A 189 -6.48 10.82 2.00
N ASN A 190 -6.03 10.50 3.21
CA ASN A 190 -4.72 10.87 3.72
C ASN A 190 -4.14 9.70 4.55
N PRO A 191 -2.89 9.24 4.32
CA PRO A 191 -1.93 9.78 3.36
C PRO A 191 -2.30 9.47 1.90
N PRO A 192 -1.74 10.20 0.93
CA PRO A 192 -1.93 9.91 -0.49
C PRO A 192 -1.38 8.55 -0.89
N MET A 193 -1.75 8.07 -2.07
CA MET A 193 -1.19 6.87 -2.68
C MET A 193 0.19 7.15 -3.30
N ASN A 194 0.98 6.11 -3.52
CA ASN A 194 2.17 6.18 -4.37
C ASN A 194 1.81 5.80 -5.81
N GLU A 195 2.60 6.30 -6.74
CA GLU A 195 2.61 5.82 -8.12
C GLU A 195 3.10 4.36 -8.20
N ASN A 196 2.60 3.62 -9.16
CA ASN A 196 3.00 2.25 -9.45
C ASN A 196 2.81 1.25 -8.29
N GLU A 197 1.93 1.56 -7.33
CA GLU A 197 1.55 0.67 -6.24
C GLU A 197 0.06 0.34 -6.26
N TRP A 198 -0.27 -0.94 -6.03
CA TRP A 198 -1.66 -1.36 -5.88
C TRP A 198 -2.25 -0.87 -4.56
N ASN A 199 -3.40 -0.23 -4.64
CA ASN A 199 -4.16 0.27 -3.50
C ASN A 199 -5.58 -0.29 -3.53
N HIS A 200 -6.06 -0.78 -2.40
CA HIS A 200 -7.46 -1.15 -2.20
C HIS A 200 -8.26 0.06 -1.73
N VAL A 201 -9.34 0.36 -2.42
CA VAL A 201 -10.28 1.42 -2.05
C VAL A 201 -11.64 0.78 -1.81
N ALA A 202 -12.29 1.14 -0.70
CA ALA A 202 -13.68 0.77 -0.44
C ALA A 202 -14.48 1.99 0.01
N LEU A 203 -15.64 2.18 -0.61
CA LEU A 203 -16.68 3.13 -0.21
C LEU A 203 -17.84 2.33 0.35
N GLN A 204 -18.31 2.67 1.53
CA GLN A 204 -19.45 2.01 2.14
C GLN A 204 -20.41 3.03 2.73
N ARG A 205 -21.67 3.01 2.26
CA ARG A 205 -22.76 3.74 2.92
C ARG A 205 -23.52 2.79 3.83
N ALA A 206 -23.59 3.15 5.10
CA ALA A 206 -24.36 2.45 6.12
C ALA A 206 -25.18 3.46 6.91
N SER A 207 -26.49 3.26 6.97
CA SER A 207 -27.40 4.13 7.74
C SER A 207 -27.22 5.62 7.43
N ASN A 208 -27.17 5.97 6.15
CA ASN A 208 -27.01 7.34 5.65
C ASN A 208 -25.65 8.00 5.99
N VAL A 209 -24.63 7.22 6.25
CA VAL A 209 -23.25 7.70 6.42
C VAL A 209 -22.36 6.97 5.44
N THR A 210 -21.72 7.71 4.54
CA THR A 210 -20.70 7.17 3.65
C THR A 210 -19.32 7.36 4.24
N LYS A 211 -18.55 6.27 4.26
CA LYS A 211 -17.16 6.17 4.70
C LYS A 211 -16.29 5.68 3.56
N MET A 212 -15.03 6.11 3.56
CA MET A 212 -14.02 5.63 2.63
C MET A 212 -12.88 4.95 3.39
N TYR A 213 -12.41 3.85 2.85
CA TYR A 213 -11.27 3.08 3.34
C TYR A 213 -10.21 3.04 2.25
N LEU A 214 -9.00 3.45 2.58
CA LEU A 214 -7.81 3.28 1.73
C LEU A 214 -6.89 2.25 2.39
N ASN A 215 -6.60 1.17 1.68
CA ASN A 215 -5.79 0.06 2.18
C ASN A 215 -6.29 -0.46 3.55
N GLY A 216 -7.61 -0.55 3.69
CA GLY A 216 -8.28 -1.01 4.89
C GLY A 216 -8.46 0.04 5.99
N ILE A 217 -7.92 1.23 5.85
CA ILE A 217 -7.95 2.28 6.88
C ILE A 217 -9.10 3.24 6.62
N GLU A 218 -10.00 3.39 7.60
CA GLU A 218 -11.05 4.41 7.56
C GLU A 218 -10.45 5.82 7.52
N GLN A 219 -10.95 6.64 6.60
CA GLN A 219 -10.56 8.04 6.54
C GLN A 219 -11.27 8.84 7.63
N THR A 220 -10.61 9.86 8.17
CA THR A 220 -11.13 10.64 9.30
C THR A 220 -12.41 11.41 8.96
N THR A 221 -12.53 11.85 7.70
CA THR A 221 -13.76 12.52 7.22
C THR A 221 -14.78 11.48 6.80
N THR A 222 -16.00 11.62 7.29
CA THR A 222 -17.17 10.85 6.85
C THR A 222 -18.18 11.78 6.19
N TYR A 223 -19.07 11.23 5.38
CA TYR A 223 -20.09 12.02 4.69
C TYR A 223 -21.51 11.60 5.13
N SER A 224 -22.28 12.54 5.69
CA SER A 224 -23.72 12.35 5.94
C SER A 224 -24.45 12.32 4.59
N ASP A 225 -24.94 11.15 4.19
CA ASP A 225 -25.28 10.81 2.82
C ASP A 225 -26.69 10.24 2.71
N THR A 226 -27.67 11.12 2.62
CA THR A 226 -29.08 10.78 2.37
C THR A 226 -29.45 10.85 0.89
N ASN A 227 -28.48 10.95 -0.02
CA ASN A 227 -28.74 11.22 -1.42
C ASN A 227 -29.37 10.01 -2.13
N ASN A 228 -30.18 10.32 -3.13
CA ASN A 228 -30.75 9.36 -4.06
C ASN A 228 -29.88 9.34 -5.34
N TYR A 229 -29.03 8.34 -5.49
CA TYR A 229 -28.12 8.20 -6.62
C TYR A 229 -28.80 7.46 -7.77
N THR A 230 -29.12 8.17 -8.84
CA THR A 230 -29.95 7.67 -9.95
C THR A 230 -29.16 7.27 -11.20
N GLY A 231 -27.80 7.32 -11.14
CA GLY A 231 -26.94 6.88 -12.24
C GLY A 231 -27.10 5.38 -12.50
N ASP A 232 -27.28 5.02 -13.75
CA ASP A 232 -27.47 3.66 -14.25
C ASP A 232 -26.27 3.15 -15.08
N LYS A 233 -25.19 3.94 -15.12
CA LYS A 233 -23.92 3.62 -15.77
C LYS A 233 -22.76 3.80 -14.84
N ILE A 234 -21.72 3.04 -15.08
CA ILE A 234 -20.41 3.22 -14.45
C ILE A 234 -19.38 3.43 -15.55
N TYR A 235 -18.76 4.58 -15.60
CA TYR A 235 -17.60 4.88 -16.43
C TYR A 235 -16.35 4.55 -15.64
N PHE A 236 -15.44 3.79 -16.22
CA PHE A 236 -14.14 3.46 -15.66
C PHE A 236 -13.06 4.17 -16.46
N GLY A 237 -12.08 4.75 -15.79
CA GLY A 237 -10.93 5.40 -16.43
C GLY A 237 -11.17 6.83 -16.88
N SER A 238 -12.41 7.35 -16.81
CA SER A 238 -12.70 8.76 -17.12
C SER A 238 -13.98 9.23 -16.44
N GLU A 239 -14.18 10.54 -16.40
CA GLU A 239 -15.51 11.10 -16.18
C GLU A 239 -16.44 10.76 -17.38
N ARG A 240 -17.74 10.77 -17.13
CA ARG A 240 -18.74 10.57 -18.18
C ARG A 240 -18.57 11.53 -19.38
N ASP A 241 -18.01 12.71 -19.14
CA ASP A 241 -17.76 13.76 -20.15
C ASP A 241 -16.35 13.65 -20.75
N THR A 242 -15.59 12.58 -20.42
CA THR A 242 -14.25 12.25 -20.95
C THR A 242 -13.20 13.33 -20.75
N THR A 243 -13.20 14.03 -19.61
CA THR A 243 -12.31 15.17 -19.37
C THR A 243 -11.20 14.95 -18.36
N THR A 244 -11.28 13.92 -17.50
CA THR A 244 -10.25 13.60 -16.47
C THR A 244 -9.88 12.14 -16.58
N GLU A 245 -9.02 11.83 -17.55
CA GLU A 245 -8.64 10.47 -17.91
C GLU A 245 -7.62 9.91 -16.93
N PHE A 246 -7.81 8.66 -16.53
CA PHE A 246 -6.96 7.95 -15.60
C PHE A 246 -5.85 7.22 -16.34
N ASP A 247 -4.61 7.36 -15.84
CA ASP A 247 -3.46 6.58 -16.28
C ASP A 247 -3.11 5.55 -15.19
N GLY A 248 -3.23 4.27 -15.54
CA GLY A 248 -2.96 3.18 -14.60
C GLY A 248 -3.86 1.96 -14.78
N TYR A 249 -3.92 1.17 -13.73
CA TYR A 249 -4.64 -0.11 -13.71
C TYR A 249 -5.81 -0.08 -12.72
N ILE A 250 -6.95 -0.64 -13.15
CA ILE A 250 -8.11 -0.90 -12.28
C ILE A 250 -8.39 -2.41 -12.30
N SER A 251 -8.58 -3.01 -11.14
CA SER A 251 -8.81 -4.44 -10.99
C SER A 251 -9.86 -4.74 -9.94
N ASN A 252 -10.59 -5.84 -10.13
CA ASN A 252 -11.50 -6.38 -9.11
C ASN A 252 -12.51 -5.34 -8.60
N PHE A 253 -13.18 -4.64 -9.49
CA PHE A 253 -14.26 -3.74 -9.11
C PHE A 253 -15.49 -4.54 -8.68
N ARG A 254 -16.02 -4.26 -7.50
CA ARG A 254 -17.26 -4.86 -6.99
C ARG A 254 -18.22 -3.78 -6.50
N GLN A 255 -19.46 -3.84 -6.98
CA GLN A 255 -20.58 -3.05 -6.47
C GLN A 255 -21.60 -3.94 -5.80
N VAL A 256 -21.95 -3.65 -4.57
CA VAL A 256 -23.01 -4.28 -3.77
C VAL A 256 -24.01 -3.22 -3.37
N ILE A 257 -25.30 -3.45 -3.60
CA ILE A 257 -26.39 -2.49 -3.31
C ILE A 257 -27.40 -3.15 -2.37
N GLY A 258 -27.74 -2.45 -1.28
CA GLY A 258 -28.72 -2.91 -0.28
C GLY A 258 -28.09 -3.68 0.87
N SER A 259 -26.76 -3.78 0.94
CA SER A 259 -26.05 -4.37 2.09
C SER A 259 -24.62 -3.87 2.21
N ASN A 260 -24.07 -3.97 3.40
CA ASN A 260 -22.70 -3.65 3.71
C ASN A 260 -21.85 -4.92 3.67
N VAL A 261 -20.70 -4.86 3.00
CA VAL A 261 -19.76 -5.99 2.91
C VAL A 261 -18.87 -6.06 4.15
N TYR A 262 -18.49 -4.89 4.66
CA TYR A 262 -17.53 -4.80 5.74
C TYR A 262 -18.19 -4.44 7.07
N THR A 263 -17.78 -5.14 8.12
CA THR A 263 -17.98 -4.73 9.52
C THR A 263 -16.63 -4.19 10.01
N PRO A 264 -16.48 -2.87 10.14
CA PRO A 264 -15.21 -2.28 10.56
C PRO A 264 -14.85 -2.70 12.00
N SER A 265 -13.57 -2.97 12.21
CA SER A 265 -13.01 -3.24 13.54
C SER A 265 -12.41 -1.96 14.11
N ALA A 266 -12.82 -1.58 15.31
CA ALA A 266 -12.27 -0.42 16.00
C ALA A 266 -10.86 -0.72 16.54
N LEU A 267 -9.98 0.26 16.46
CA LEU A 267 -8.73 0.27 17.22
C LEU A 267 -9.05 0.41 18.69
N SER A 268 -8.51 -0.46 19.55
CA SER A 268 -8.86 -0.48 20.97
C SER A 268 -7.81 -1.16 21.83
N GLY A 269 -7.91 -0.97 23.16
CA GLY A 269 -7.10 -1.68 24.14
C GLY A 269 -5.87 -0.94 24.62
N TRP A 270 -5.50 0.20 24.01
CA TRP A 270 -4.40 1.02 24.55
C TRP A 270 -4.80 1.68 25.85
N SER A 271 -3.88 1.72 26.80
CA SER A 271 -4.07 2.36 28.10
C SER A 271 -3.34 3.70 28.24
N GLY A 272 -2.54 4.10 27.27
CA GLY A 272 -1.87 5.39 27.30
C GLY A 272 -0.93 5.64 26.14
N SER A 273 -0.34 6.83 26.14
CA SER A 273 0.64 7.32 25.18
C SER A 273 1.64 8.28 25.84
N ILE A 274 2.62 8.72 25.09
CA ILE A 274 3.54 9.80 25.43
C ILE A 274 3.12 11.04 24.65
N HIS A 275 2.81 12.14 25.34
CA HIS A 275 2.65 13.45 24.72
C HIS A 275 3.99 14.18 24.72
N MET A 276 4.45 14.52 23.54
CA MET A 276 5.68 15.30 23.32
C MET A 276 5.31 16.68 22.76
N ASN A 277 5.72 17.72 23.47
CA ASN A 277 5.50 19.10 23.06
C ASN A 277 6.83 19.89 23.13
N GLY A 278 7.74 19.53 22.25
CA GLY A 278 9.10 20.05 22.25
C GLY A 278 9.99 19.45 23.33
N GLY A 279 9.59 18.34 23.94
CA GLY A 279 10.38 17.60 24.91
C GLY A 279 11.18 16.46 24.26
N THR A 280 12.13 15.93 25.01
CA THR A 280 13.02 14.85 24.59
C THR A 280 12.97 13.72 25.63
N LEU A 281 12.88 12.48 25.17
CA LEU A 281 13.07 11.30 25.97
C LEU A 281 14.31 10.57 25.50
N SER A 282 15.23 10.24 26.40
CA SER A 282 16.46 9.55 26.04
C SER A 282 16.73 8.38 26.98
N SER A 283 17.56 7.46 26.50
CA SER A 283 18.11 6.37 27.26
C SER A 283 19.51 6.05 26.80
N ASN A 284 20.44 5.89 27.75
CA ASN A 284 21.70 5.22 27.49
C ASN A 284 21.44 3.72 27.55
N GLY A 285 21.66 3.02 26.45
CA GLY A 285 21.40 1.59 26.37
C GLY A 285 22.16 0.80 27.42
N ILE A 286 21.50 -0.12 28.09
CA ILE A 286 22.17 -1.22 28.78
C ILE A 286 23.01 -1.94 27.74
N SER A 287 24.27 -2.24 28.05
CA SER A 287 25.32 -2.69 27.13
C SER A 287 24.83 -3.51 25.93
N GLY A 288 24.91 -2.94 24.73
CA GLY A 288 24.59 -3.60 23.46
C GLY A 288 23.10 -3.72 23.11
N SER A 289 22.15 -3.18 23.90
CA SER A 289 20.73 -3.31 23.59
C SER A 289 20.31 -2.57 22.30
N TYR A 290 20.90 -1.41 22.02
CA TYR A 290 20.61 -0.65 20.81
C TYR A 290 21.56 -0.94 19.63
N THR A 291 22.58 -1.77 19.85
CA THR A 291 23.54 -2.18 18.81
C THR A 291 22.89 -3.24 17.92
N MET A 292 22.36 -2.84 16.77
CA MET A 292 21.69 -3.76 15.83
C MET A 292 22.69 -4.58 15.01
N GLY A 293 23.94 -4.10 14.88
CA GLY A 293 24.95 -4.73 14.06
C GLY A 293 24.55 -4.73 12.57
N THR A 294 24.88 -5.80 11.88
CA THR A 294 24.42 -6.07 10.50
C THR A 294 23.16 -6.95 10.47
N GLY A 295 22.58 -7.27 11.65
CA GLY A 295 21.44 -8.18 11.77
C GLY A 295 20.09 -7.55 11.43
N ASP A 296 19.08 -8.40 11.36
CA ASP A 296 17.68 -7.97 11.19
C ASP A 296 17.20 -7.18 12.42
N PHE A 297 16.27 -6.26 12.22
CA PHE A 297 15.62 -5.53 13.31
C PHE A 297 14.26 -4.97 12.88
N THR A 298 13.49 -4.52 13.85
CA THR A 298 12.27 -3.72 13.63
C THR A 298 12.20 -2.60 14.67
N ILE A 299 11.89 -1.39 14.20
CA ILE A 299 11.56 -0.23 15.03
C ILE A 299 10.18 0.23 14.60
N GLU A 300 9.25 0.33 15.54
CA GLU A 300 7.87 0.66 15.21
C GLU A 300 7.20 1.48 16.30
N THR A 301 6.17 2.22 15.93
CA THR A 301 5.38 3.02 16.86
C THR A 301 4.04 3.41 16.25
N TRP A 302 3.05 3.66 17.08
CA TRP A 302 1.93 4.48 16.72
C TRP A 302 2.23 5.93 17.04
N PHE A 303 1.94 6.83 16.10
CA PHE A 303 2.13 8.26 16.31
C PHE A 303 0.94 9.08 15.81
N LYS A 304 0.73 10.23 16.43
CA LYS A 304 -0.13 11.30 15.96
C LYS A 304 0.67 12.60 15.96
N TYR A 305 0.91 13.16 14.77
CA TYR A 305 1.69 14.37 14.61
C TYR A 305 0.80 15.59 14.83
N THR A 306 1.23 16.56 15.65
CA THR A 306 0.40 17.71 16.01
C THR A 306 1.06 19.06 15.79
N ALA A 307 2.33 19.10 15.36
CA ALA A 307 3.05 20.36 15.18
C ALA A 307 2.44 21.23 14.06
N SER A 308 2.14 20.65 12.90
CA SER A 308 1.52 21.32 11.76
C SER A 308 0.98 20.30 10.77
N ALA A 309 -0.13 20.61 10.10
CA ALA A 309 -0.58 19.80 8.97
C ALA A 309 0.39 19.87 7.79
N THR A 310 1.14 20.98 7.65
CA THR A 310 2.19 21.15 6.64
C THR A 310 3.55 20.83 7.27
N ILE A 311 4.23 19.83 6.75
CA ILE A 311 5.55 19.39 7.23
C ILE A 311 6.62 20.25 6.53
N GLY A 312 7.17 21.21 7.25
CA GLY A 312 8.14 22.18 6.69
C GLY A 312 9.58 22.01 7.20
N SER A 313 9.75 21.68 8.47
CA SER A 313 11.06 21.56 9.14
C SER A 313 11.44 20.10 9.36
N ASN A 314 12.69 19.85 9.71
CA ASN A 314 13.17 18.51 10.08
C ASN A 314 12.85 18.25 11.56
N ASP A 315 11.74 17.61 11.85
CA ASP A 315 11.34 17.20 13.19
C ASP A 315 11.75 15.74 13.42
N TYR A 316 12.61 15.49 14.40
CA TYR A 316 13.14 14.16 14.67
C TYR A 316 12.14 13.35 15.51
N LEU A 317 11.52 12.34 14.91
CA LEU A 317 10.70 11.39 15.63
C LEU A 317 11.56 10.59 16.60
N PHE A 318 12.62 9.99 16.09
CA PHE A 318 13.64 9.36 16.92
C PHE A 318 15.01 9.40 16.25
N ASP A 319 16.04 9.22 17.06
CA ASP A 319 17.44 9.09 16.68
C ASP A 319 18.09 7.99 17.52
N LEU A 320 18.70 7.03 16.85
CA LEU A 320 19.45 5.95 17.47
C LEU A 320 20.94 6.21 17.22
N GLY A 321 21.64 6.78 18.21
CA GLY A 321 23.02 7.18 18.10
C GLY A 321 23.25 8.69 18.05
N THR A 322 24.37 9.15 17.51
CA THR A 322 24.77 10.57 17.46
C THR A 322 25.35 10.99 16.11
N SER A 323 25.62 10.08 15.18
CA SER A 323 26.11 10.38 13.82
C SER A 323 26.01 9.16 12.90
N ASN A 324 25.48 9.34 11.69
CA ASN A 324 25.29 8.30 10.67
C ASN A 324 24.49 7.06 11.14
N ASP A 325 23.45 7.28 11.92
CA ASP A 325 22.74 6.26 12.68
C ASP A 325 21.35 6.03 12.08
N ILE A 326 20.52 5.22 12.76
CA ILE A 326 19.12 5.05 12.36
C ILE A 326 18.34 6.23 12.92
N ARG A 327 17.75 7.05 12.03
CA ARG A 327 16.85 8.11 12.43
C ARG A 327 15.67 8.23 11.50
N ILE A 328 14.54 8.65 12.06
CA ILE A 328 13.34 9.00 11.29
C ILE A 328 12.97 10.45 11.59
N THR A 329 12.86 11.24 10.51
CA THR A 329 12.52 12.66 10.59
C THR A 329 11.33 12.98 9.70
N PHE A 330 10.59 14.02 10.11
CA PHE A 330 9.55 14.65 9.30
C PHE A 330 10.15 15.96 8.78
N GLY A 331 10.22 16.13 7.47
CA GLY A 331 10.80 17.33 6.89
C GLY A 331 10.58 17.45 5.40
N ALA A 332 10.42 18.70 4.91
CA ALA A 332 10.18 19.00 3.50
C ALA A 332 9.01 18.20 2.89
N GLY A 333 7.93 18.01 3.66
CA GLY A 333 6.77 17.25 3.22
C GLY A 333 6.93 15.72 3.20
N LYS A 334 7.98 15.19 3.83
CA LYS A 334 8.36 13.78 3.75
C LYS A 334 8.57 13.15 5.12
N ILE A 335 8.43 11.84 5.18
CA ILE A 335 9.07 11.01 6.22
C ILE A 335 10.42 10.57 5.65
N ASN A 336 11.50 10.98 6.28
CA ASN A 336 12.85 10.61 5.87
C ASN A 336 13.41 9.59 6.86
N VAL A 337 14.11 8.60 6.32
CA VAL A 337 14.90 7.62 7.08
C VAL A 337 16.36 7.84 6.72
N ASP A 338 17.21 8.00 7.72
CA ASP A 338 18.65 7.90 7.57
C ASP A 338 19.09 6.56 8.16
N ASP A 339 19.74 5.74 7.35
CA ASP A 339 20.23 4.41 7.70
C ASP A 339 21.73 4.35 7.41
N GLY A 340 22.55 4.70 8.40
CA GLY A 340 23.99 4.69 8.26
C GLY A 340 24.54 5.68 7.22
N GLY A 341 23.90 6.84 7.07
CA GLY A 341 24.26 7.88 6.10
C GLY A 341 23.61 7.68 4.72
N GLN A 342 22.80 6.66 4.54
CA GLN A 342 21.94 6.50 3.36
C GLN A 342 20.55 7.04 3.68
N VAL A 343 20.12 8.06 2.93
CA VAL A 343 18.82 8.69 3.15
C VAL A 343 17.83 8.25 2.08
N PHE A 344 16.66 7.77 2.51
CA PHE A 344 15.53 7.49 1.65
C PHE A 344 14.25 8.02 2.28
N SER A 345 13.22 8.25 1.49
CA SER A 345 12.05 8.98 1.97
C SER A 345 10.76 8.52 1.32
N TYR A 346 9.67 8.77 2.04
CA TYR A 346 8.30 8.72 1.55
C TYR A 346 7.73 10.14 1.47
N ASP A 347 7.22 10.54 0.30
CA ASP A 347 6.60 11.84 0.08
C ASP A 347 5.16 11.83 0.60
N LEU A 348 4.87 12.71 1.54
CA LEU A 348 3.52 12.96 2.09
C LEU A 348 2.82 14.12 1.35
N HIS A 349 3.39 14.58 0.22
CA HIS A 349 2.93 15.75 -0.51
C HIS A 349 2.70 16.98 0.40
N SER A 350 3.60 17.15 1.36
CA SER A 350 3.64 18.26 2.34
C SER A 350 2.51 18.29 3.37
N THR A 351 1.64 17.27 3.41
CA THR A 351 0.51 17.25 4.36
C THR A 351 0.41 15.95 5.13
N ILE A 352 -0.07 16.07 6.38
CA ILE A 352 -0.42 14.94 7.24
C ILE A 352 -1.71 15.28 8.01
N ASP A 353 -2.59 14.31 8.20
CA ASP A 353 -3.79 14.50 9.03
C ASP A 353 -3.40 14.50 10.51
N THR A 354 -3.45 15.67 11.14
CA THR A 354 -3.07 15.86 12.56
C THR A 354 -4.11 15.33 13.55
N ALA A 355 -5.29 14.94 13.08
CA ALA A 355 -6.32 14.32 13.92
C ALA A 355 -6.19 12.79 14.00
N ARG A 356 -5.32 12.21 13.18
CA ARG A 356 -5.24 10.77 12.97
C ARG A 356 -4.01 10.15 13.62
N TRP A 357 -4.16 8.90 14.11
CA TRP A 357 -3.08 8.02 14.48
C TRP A 357 -2.60 7.18 13.30
N TYR A 358 -1.29 7.08 13.14
CA TYR A 358 -0.60 6.31 12.10
C TYR A 358 0.27 5.25 12.76
N HIS A 359 0.37 4.08 12.14
CA HIS A 359 1.35 3.08 12.51
C HIS A 359 2.57 3.18 11.58
N LEU A 360 3.73 3.43 12.14
CA LEU A 360 5.01 3.46 11.44
C LEU A 360 5.81 2.22 11.82
N ALA A 361 6.39 1.54 10.85
CA ALA A 361 7.36 0.48 11.08
C ALA A 361 8.56 0.63 10.14
N TYR A 362 9.74 0.52 10.71
CA TYR A 362 11.00 0.47 9.99
C TYR A 362 11.66 -0.86 10.28
N THR A 363 11.93 -1.67 9.24
CA THR A 363 12.50 -3.00 9.38
C THR A 363 13.71 -3.19 8.49
N ARG A 364 14.69 -3.97 8.96
CA ARG A 364 15.75 -4.53 8.13
C ARG A 364 15.63 -6.05 8.10
N THR A 365 15.70 -6.62 6.90
CA THR A 365 15.74 -8.07 6.69
C THR A 365 16.63 -8.43 5.51
N GLY A 366 17.54 -9.37 5.72
CA GLY A 366 18.48 -9.83 4.69
C GLY A 366 19.30 -8.72 4.05
N GLY A 367 19.69 -7.68 4.81
CA GLY A 367 20.47 -6.54 4.34
C GLY A 367 19.66 -5.47 3.61
N ASN A 368 18.35 -5.60 3.52
CA ASN A 368 17.47 -4.56 2.93
C ASN A 368 16.61 -3.91 4.02
N SER A 369 16.42 -2.60 3.91
CA SER A 369 15.63 -1.82 4.85
C SER A 369 14.34 -1.31 4.21
N TYR A 370 13.25 -1.31 4.98
CA TYR A 370 11.88 -1.05 4.52
C TYR A 370 11.15 -0.13 5.50
N LEU A 371 10.54 0.93 4.97
CA LEU A 371 9.65 1.82 5.72
C LEU A 371 8.20 1.50 5.38
N TYR A 372 7.41 1.20 6.40
CA TYR A 372 5.97 0.99 6.28
C TYR A 372 5.21 2.09 7.02
N LEU A 373 4.14 2.56 6.41
CA LEU A 373 3.15 3.44 7.04
C LEU A 373 1.77 2.77 6.94
N ASP A 374 1.11 2.60 8.09
CA ASP A 374 -0.17 1.88 8.19
C ASP A 374 -0.14 0.47 7.56
N GLY A 375 0.99 -0.21 7.68
CA GLY A 375 1.20 -1.55 7.14
C GLY A 375 1.50 -1.62 5.64
N GLN A 376 1.54 -0.50 4.94
CA GLN A 376 1.88 -0.42 3.52
C GLN A 376 3.34 -0.01 3.33
N LEU A 377 4.08 -0.72 2.49
CA LEU A 377 5.45 -0.36 2.12
C LEU A 377 5.44 1.00 1.41
N LYS A 378 6.22 1.94 1.90
CA LYS A 378 6.30 3.31 1.39
C LYS A 378 7.66 3.67 0.81
N ALA A 379 8.71 3.12 1.37
CA ALA A 379 10.05 3.33 0.86
C ALA A 379 10.95 2.15 1.22
N ARG A 380 11.97 1.92 0.44
CA ARG A 380 12.97 0.88 0.69
C ARG A 380 14.34 1.31 0.23
N ILE A 381 15.36 0.73 0.86
CA ILE A 381 16.74 0.79 0.39
C ILE A 381 17.30 -0.63 0.32
N GLY A 382 17.99 -0.96 -0.75
CA GLY A 382 18.66 -2.25 -0.93
C GLY A 382 20.09 -2.20 -0.41
N ASP A 383 20.59 -3.37 -0.03
CA ASP A 383 22.01 -3.60 0.33
C ASP A 383 22.52 -2.71 1.48
N SER A 384 21.74 -2.61 2.54
CA SER A 384 22.17 -1.96 3.78
C SER A 384 23.02 -2.93 4.59
N ASN A 385 24.33 -2.95 4.31
CA ASN A 385 25.32 -3.72 5.09
C ASN A 385 25.91 -2.90 6.24
N TYR A 386 25.30 -1.77 6.59
CA TYR A 386 25.79 -0.92 7.65
C TYR A 386 25.75 -1.65 9.01
N ASN A 387 26.85 -1.51 9.76
CA ASN A 387 26.97 -2.08 11.08
C ASN A 387 26.55 -1.06 12.14
N HIS A 388 25.29 -1.13 12.55
CA HIS A 388 24.71 -0.25 13.58
C HIS A 388 25.29 -0.60 14.95
N ALA A 389 26.17 0.24 15.43
CA ALA A 389 26.90 0.05 16.69
C ALA A 389 26.44 1.03 17.80
N GLU A 390 25.28 1.62 17.63
CA GLU A 390 24.71 2.66 18.48
C GLU A 390 24.46 2.15 19.90
N THR A 391 24.60 3.05 20.86
CA THR A 391 24.42 2.75 22.29
C THR A 391 23.43 3.69 22.98
N THR A 392 22.96 4.71 22.26
CA THR A 392 22.04 5.73 22.78
C THR A 392 20.75 5.75 21.97
N PHE A 393 19.67 6.13 22.59
CA PHE A 393 18.37 6.32 22.00
C PHE A 393 17.83 7.68 22.41
N THR A 394 17.28 8.43 21.45
CA THR A 394 16.63 9.71 21.68
C THR A 394 15.30 9.75 20.91
N LEU A 395 14.23 10.13 21.60
CA LEU A 395 12.89 10.32 21.03
C LEU A 395 12.54 11.79 21.09
N GLY A 396 12.00 12.33 19.98
CA GLY A 396 11.50 13.70 19.88
C GLY A 396 12.53 14.76 19.58
N ASN A 397 13.80 14.41 19.37
CA ASN A 397 14.86 15.33 18.96
C ASN A 397 16.08 14.59 18.40
N TYR A 398 17.00 15.34 17.83
CA TYR A 398 18.31 14.84 17.45
C TYR A 398 19.18 14.52 18.69
N GLY A 399 19.80 13.36 18.70
CA GLY A 399 20.62 12.88 19.83
C GLY A 399 21.86 13.76 20.13
N GLY A 400 22.34 14.49 19.14
CA GLY A 400 23.41 15.50 19.29
C GLY A 400 22.96 16.85 19.83
N GLY A 401 21.68 17.03 20.14
CA GLY A 401 21.08 18.30 20.58
C GLY A 401 20.63 19.18 19.40
N GLY A 402 19.95 20.28 19.71
CA GLY A 402 19.46 21.23 18.69
C GLY A 402 17.97 21.53 18.82
N SER A 403 17.42 22.25 17.83
CA SER A 403 16.03 22.70 17.81
C SER A 403 15.14 21.87 16.86
N TYR A 404 15.44 20.58 16.70
CA TYR A 404 14.75 19.68 15.76
C TYR A 404 13.66 18.86 16.46
N VAL A 405 12.84 19.55 17.22
CA VAL A 405 11.87 18.93 18.13
C VAL A 405 10.62 18.45 17.41
N TRP A 406 10.27 17.20 17.67
CA TRP A 406 9.02 16.62 17.23
C TRP A 406 7.91 16.89 18.24
N SER A 407 6.68 17.14 17.77
CA SER A 407 5.53 17.38 18.63
C SER A 407 4.35 16.51 18.21
N GLY A 408 3.74 15.84 19.21
CA GLY A 408 2.63 14.94 18.99
C GLY A 408 2.49 13.88 20.07
N TYR A 409 1.85 12.78 19.73
CA TYR A 409 1.63 11.64 20.63
C TYR A 409 2.25 10.38 20.07
N LEU A 410 2.83 9.57 20.93
CA LEU A 410 3.44 8.28 20.60
C LEU A 410 2.92 7.21 21.55
N THR A 411 2.62 6.04 21.04
CA THR A 411 2.38 4.86 21.86
C THR A 411 3.02 3.63 21.25
N ASP A 412 3.31 2.63 22.07
CA ASP A 412 3.92 1.38 21.64
C ASP A 412 5.21 1.59 20.83
N PHE A 413 6.05 2.55 21.22
CA PHE A 413 7.36 2.65 20.61
C PHE A 413 8.18 1.41 21.00
N ARG A 414 8.40 0.53 20.00
CA ARG A 414 9.03 -0.77 20.21
C ARG A 414 10.28 -0.92 19.35
N ILE A 415 11.36 -1.40 19.96
CA ILE A 415 12.57 -1.82 19.26
C ILE A 415 12.74 -3.33 19.42
N VAL A 416 12.83 -4.04 18.31
CA VAL A 416 13.07 -5.49 18.23
C VAL A 416 14.40 -5.72 17.55
N LYS A 417 15.32 -6.39 18.25
CA LYS A 417 16.67 -6.71 17.76
C LYS A 417 16.74 -8.16 17.29
N GLY A 418 17.40 -8.38 16.17
CA GLY A 418 17.61 -9.72 15.61
C GLY A 418 16.38 -10.31 14.92
N LYS A 419 15.37 -9.49 14.61
CA LYS A 419 14.15 -9.96 13.98
C LYS A 419 13.46 -8.87 13.14
N ALA A 420 13.18 -9.18 11.88
CA ALA A 420 12.21 -8.46 11.09
C ALA A 420 10.80 -8.98 11.44
N VAL A 421 10.00 -8.13 12.07
CA VAL A 421 8.60 -8.45 12.40
C VAL A 421 7.75 -8.43 11.13
N TYR A 422 8.03 -7.51 10.23
CA TYR A 422 7.29 -7.29 8.99
C TYR A 422 8.16 -7.57 7.78
N THR A 423 7.67 -8.41 6.85
CA THR A 423 8.42 -8.86 5.66
C THR A 423 7.75 -8.50 4.33
N GLY A 424 6.66 -7.74 4.37
CA GLY A 424 5.88 -7.27 3.23
C GLY A 424 4.71 -6.45 3.75
N ASN A 425 3.80 -6.01 2.89
CA ASN A 425 2.58 -5.32 3.32
C ASN A 425 1.83 -6.17 4.35
N PHE A 426 1.35 -5.53 5.42
CA PHE A 426 0.68 -6.20 6.54
C PHE A 426 -0.54 -5.40 7.00
N THR A 427 -1.43 -6.04 7.73
CA THR A 427 -2.51 -5.33 8.43
C THR A 427 -1.94 -4.77 9.73
N ARG A 428 -2.03 -3.46 9.93
CA ARG A 428 -1.52 -2.78 11.13
C ARG A 428 -2.13 -3.36 12.41
N PRO A 429 -1.45 -3.27 13.56
CA PRO A 429 -2.01 -3.72 14.83
C PRO A 429 -3.36 -3.07 15.11
N SER A 430 -4.33 -3.81 15.65
CA SER A 430 -5.63 -3.30 16.07
C SER A 430 -5.73 -3.10 17.59
N GLY A 431 -4.67 -3.40 18.32
CA GLY A 431 -4.51 -3.23 19.75
C GLY A 431 -3.04 -3.04 20.12
N PRO A 432 -2.75 -2.89 21.42
CA PRO A 432 -1.41 -2.61 21.92
C PRO A 432 -0.38 -3.66 21.50
N LEU A 433 0.82 -3.21 21.22
CA LEU A 433 1.97 -4.08 21.06
C LEU A 433 2.44 -4.63 22.40
N THR A 434 2.96 -5.84 22.36
CA THR A 434 3.55 -6.53 23.51
C THR A 434 4.99 -6.91 23.21
N LYS A 435 5.71 -7.43 24.21
CA LYS A 435 7.07 -7.95 24.03
C LYS A 435 7.16 -9.08 22.99
N THR A 436 6.06 -9.79 22.77
CA THR A 436 6.01 -10.99 21.93
C THR A 436 5.08 -10.86 20.73
N GLY A 437 4.65 -9.65 20.39
CA GLY A 437 3.77 -9.43 19.22
C GLY A 437 2.80 -8.28 19.42
N GLY A 438 1.57 -8.45 18.95
CA GLY A 438 0.46 -7.50 19.03
C GLY A 438 -0.84 -8.18 18.65
N THR A 439 -1.94 -7.44 18.69
CA THR A 439 -3.23 -7.90 18.16
C THR A 439 -3.32 -7.47 16.69
N TYR A 440 -3.36 -8.45 15.78
CA TYR A 440 -3.44 -8.20 14.35
C TYR A 440 -4.70 -8.82 13.75
N PRO A 441 -5.46 -8.09 12.93
CA PRO A 441 -6.60 -8.66 12.19
C PRO A 441 -6.19 -9.76 11.20
N SER A 442 -4.95 -9.72 10.71
CA SER A 442 -4.34 -10.73 9.85
C SER A 442 -2.87 -10.90 10.21
N SER A 443 -2.36 -12.12 10.18
CA SER A 443 -0.94 -12.43 10.44
C SER A 443 -0.09 -12.48 9.16
N THR A 444 -0.63 -12.13 8.00
CA THR A 444 0.11 -12.13 6.73
C THR A 444 1.32 -11.21 6.82
N ASN A 445 2.50 -11.70 6.43
CA ASN A 445 3.78 -11.01 6.48
C ASN A 445 4.23 -10.58 7.90
N ILE A 446 3.64 -11.15 8.95
CA ILE A 446 3.98 -10.84 10.33
C ILE A 446 4.66 -12.03 10.98
N SER A 447 5.82 -11.78 11.60
CA SER A 447 6.60 -12.75 12.35
C SER A 447 6.90 -12.21 13.74
N ASN A 448 6.14 -12.66 14.74
CA ASN A 448 6.23 -12.16 16.12
C ASN A 448 7.63 -12.38 16.72
N PRO A 449 8.17 -11.42 17.50
CA PRO A 449 9.43 -11.58 18.20
C PRO A 449 9.29 -12.48 19.44
N ALA A 450 10.41 -13.02 19.91
CA ALA A 450 10.53 -13.50 21.29
C ALA A 450 10.64 -12.30 22.25
N ALA A 451 10.25 -12.47 23.51
CA ALA A 451 10.33 -11.40 24.50
C ALA A 451 11.74 -10.82 24.66
N SER A 452 12.76 -11.69 24.62
CA SER A 452 14.18 -11.29 24.69
C SER A 452 14.68 -10.48 23.48
N GLN A 453 13.97 -10.50 22.36
CA GLN A 453 14.29 -9.69 21.18
C GLN A 453 13.72 -8.28 21.27
N THR A 454 12.69 -8.05 22.09
CA THR A 454 12.14 -6.71 22.34
C THR A 454 13.00 -6.01 23.39
N VAL A 455 13.86 -5.12 22.94
CA VAL A 455 14.84 -4.41 23.77
C VAL A 455 14.35 -3.09 24.31
N LEU A 456 13.25 -2.54 23.76
CA LEU A 456 12.55 -1.35 24.26
C LEU A 456 11.06 -1.47 23.93
N LEU A 457 10.20 -1.13 24.88
CA LEU A 457 8.76 -0.96 24.65
C LEU A 457 8.22 0.10 25.62
N ILE A 458 7.82 1.26 25.09
CA ILE A 458 7.40 2.43 25.86
C ILE A 458 6.11 3.05 25.33
N GLY A 459 5.49 3.91 26.12
CA GLY A 459 4.35 4.73 25.70
C GLY A 459 2.99 4.05 25.88
N ASN A 460 2.90 2.98 26.60
CA ASN A 460 1.69 2.18 26.78
C ASN A 460 0.96 2.41 28.12
N ASN A 461 1.22 3.53 28.80
CA ASN A 461 0.61 3.85 30.10
C ASN A 461 0.27 5.35 30.18
N ALA A 462 -0.97 5.68 30.57
CA ALA A 462 -1.45 7.05 30.69
C ALA A 462 -0.90 7.82 31.91
N SER A 463 -0.26 7.14 32.85
CA SER A 463 0.19 7.74 34.11
C SER A 463 1.70 7.78 34.27
N SER A 464 2.45 7.03 33.46
CA SER A 464 3.91 6.94 33.56
C SER A 464 4.55 6.63 32.21
N ILE A 465 5.80 7.07 32.06
CA ILE A 465 6.63 6.74 30.89
C ILE A 465 7.72 5.78 31.38
N THR A 466 7.55 4.50 31.10
CA THR A 466 8.45 3.44 31.54
C THR A 466 8.71 2.47 30.41
N ASP A 467 9.91 1.86 30.41
CA ASP A 467 10.22 0.73 29.54
C ASP A 467 9.67 -0.56 30.16
N VAL A 468 8.76 -1.22 29.45
CA VAL A 468 8.15 -2.49 29.86
C VAL A 468 8.75 -3.70 29.17
N SER A 469 9.86 -3.52 28.40
CA SER A 469 10.65 -4.64 27.86
C SER A 469 11.34 -5.41 29.00
N ASP A 470 11.90 -6.58 28.67
CA ASP A 470 12.67 -7.35 29.65
C ASP A 470 14.02 -6.66 29.98
N THR A 471 14.46 -5.71 29.15
CA THR A 471 15.69 -4.92 29.39
C THR A 471 15.48 -3.87 30.48
N GLY A 472 14.32 -3.23 30.55
CA GLY A 472 13.95 -2.28 31.60
C GLY A 472 14.86 -1.05 31.66
N HIS A 473 15.03 -0.35 30.53
CA HIS A 473 15.89 0.83 30.45
C HIS A 473 15.43 1.95 31.38
N THR A 474 16.39 2.64 31.99
CA THR A 474 16.14 3.91 32.67
C THR A 474 15.94 4.99 31.61
N LEU A 475 14.79 5.67 31.68
CA LEU A 475 14.41 6.73 30.74
C LEU A 475 14.63 8.08 31.40
N THR A 476 15.23 9.02 30.65
CA THR A 476 15.45 10.40 31.06
C THR A 476 14.60 11.31 30.19
N THR A 477 13.78 12.16 30.80
CA THR A 477 12.94 13.15 30.12
C THR A 477 13.51 14.54 30.30
N SER A 478 13.40 15.39 29.26
CA SER A 478 13.79 16.79 29.27
C SER A 478 12.76 17.60 28.49
N GLY A 479 12.49 18.84 28.92
CA GLY A 479 11.50 19.68 28.28
C GLY A 479 10.05 19.25 28.56
N SER A 480 9.12 19.58 27.68
CA SER A 480 7.69 19.31 27.85
C SER A 480 7.32 17.94 27.30
N ILE A 481 7.30 16.95 28.19
CA ILE A 481 6.90 15.56 27.91
C ILE A 481 6.08 15.01 29.06
N SER A 482 5.01 14.27 28.76
CA SER A 482 4.14 13.69 29.78
C SER A 482 3.48 12.39 29.28
N ALA A 483 3.07 11.54 30.20
CA ALA A 483 2.13 10.48 29.90
C ALA A 483 0.75 11.07 29.54
N SER A 484 -0.01 10.40 28.69
CA SER A 484 -1.27 10.87 28.15
C SER A 484 -2.27 9.73 27.98
N SER A 485 -3.56 10.07 28.04
CA SER A 485 -4.67 9.17 27.72
C SER A 485 -5.12 9.24 26.25
N ASP A 486 -4.52 10.10 25.43
CA ASP A 486 -4.79 10.12 24.00
C ASP A 486 -4.15 8.88 23.34
N VAL A 487 -4.95 8.03 22.74
CA VAL A 487 -4.55 6.71 22.25
C VAL A 487 -5.07 6.47 20.84
N PRO A 488 -4.51 5.50 20.09
CA PRO A 488 -5.00 5.17 18.76
C PRO A 488 -6.50 4.92 18.72
N THR A 489 -7.16 5.63 17.82
CA THR A 489 -8.60 5.53 17.53
C THR A 489 -8.82 5.41 16.04
N GLY A 490 -10.01 5.01 15.64
CA GLY A 490 -10.41 4.83 14.25
C GLY A 490 -10.83 3.40 13.98
N ASN A 491 -11.22 3.14 12.75
CA ASN A 491 -11.67 1.82 12.32
C ASN A 491 -10.80 1.31 11.17
N SER A 492 -10.83 0.00 10.98
CA SER A 492 -10.24 -0.64 9.83
C SER A 492 -11.13 -1.76 9.31
N ILE A 493 -10.96 -2.08 8.02
CA ILE A 493 -11.52 -3.27 7.40
C ILE A 493 -10.37 -4.19 6.96
N THR A 494 -10.66 -5.48 6.83
CA THR A 494 -9.68 -6.41 6.27
C THR A 494 -9.58 -6.20 4.77
N VAL A 495 -8.37 -5.88 4.29
CA VAL A 495 -8.09 -5.79 2.86
C VAL A 495 -8.11 -7.19 2.25
N PRO A 496 -8.82 -7.40 1.14
CA PRO A 496 -8.83 -8.70 0.47
C PRO A 496 -7.41 -9.12 0.04
N THR A 497 -7.03 -10.35 0.30
CA THR A 497 -5.74 -10.95 -0.10
C THR A 497 -5.87 -11.89 -1.29
N SER A 498 -7.06 -12.01 -1.84
CA SER A 498 -7.42 -12.79 -3.03
C SER A 498 -8.45 -12.03 -3.85
N PRO A 499 -8.64 -12.41 -5.12
CA PRO A 499 -9.65 -11.79 -5.97
C PRO A 499 -11.03 -11.79 -5.34
N LEU A 500 -11.75 -10.68 -5.54
CA LEU A 500 -13.10 -10.52 -5.02
C LEU A 500 -14.05 -11.55 -5.64
N THR A 501 -15.00 -12.01 -4.85
CA THR A 501 -16.06 -12.91 -5.28
C THR A 501 -17.41 -12.25 -5.11
N ALA A 502 -18.40 -12.71 -5.86
CA ALA A 502 -19.78 -12.23 -5.68
C ALA A 502 -20.28 -12.61 -4.29
N VAL A 503 -20.86 -11.63 -3.62
CA VAL A 503 -21.61 -11.80 -2.36
C VAL A 503 -23.08 -11.45 -2.60
N THR A 504 -23.95 -11.69 -1.62
CA THR A 504 -25.36 -11.31 -1.72
C THR A 504 -25.50 -9.85 -2.12
N ASN A 505 -26.38 -9.57 -3.07
CA ASN A 505 -26.63 -8.22 -3.62
C ASN A 505 -25.49 -7.62 -4.45
N THR A 506 -24.50 -8.40 -4.88
CA THR A 506 -23.51 -7.94 -5.88
C THR A 506 -24.22 -7.62 -7.19
N LYS A 507 -24.01 -6.43 -7.72
CA LYS A 507 -24.60 -5.93 -8.97
C LYS A 507 -23.60 -5.92 -10.12
N LEU A 508 -22.32 -5.70 -9.81
CA LEU A 508 -21.23 -5.74 -10.76
C LEU A 508 -20.00 -6.32 -10.07
N LEU A 509 -19.28 -7.19 -10.76
CA LEU A 509 -17.99 -7.74 -10.36
C LEU A 509 -17.13 -7.99 -11.62
N THR A 510 -16.05 -7.21 -11.78
CA THR A 510 -15.17 -7.26 -12.96
C THR A 510 -13.71 -7.40 -12.58
#